data_9fab34aa913aa800ceec2a3005b1a2bb
#
_entry.id   9fab34aa913aa800ceec2a3005b1a2bb
#
_cell.length_a   1.000
_cell.length_b   1.000
_cell.length_c   1.000
_cell.angle_alpha   90.00
_cell.angle_beta   90.00
_cell.angle_gamma   90.00
#
_symmetry.space_group_name_H-M   'P 1'
#
loop_
_entity.id
_entity.type
_entity.pdbx_description
1 polymer ?
#
loop_
_entity_poly.entity_id
_entity_poly.type
_entity_poly.pdbx_seq_one_letter_code
_entity_poly.pdbx_strand_id
1 'polypeptide(L)'
;MDLFKDITILSLEQATVLPYLTYRLAQDGMQVIRLEHPIYGDPNRMIGENVLGEERMNAYFLCINAGKKALTLNLADPEGQKIFHSLIKELNVDIFATN
;
A
#
# COMPACT_ATOMS: atom_id res chain seq x y z
N MET A 1 -2.68 -20.69 -12.51
CA MET A 1 -3.82 -20.72 -11.57
C MET A 1 -3.59 -19.70 -10.47
N ASP A 2 -4.56 -18.84 -10.25
CA ASP A 2 -4.45 -17.78 -9.22
C ASP A 2 -5.04 -18.28 -7.91
N LEU A 3 -4.25 -19.04 -7.16
CA LEU A 3 -4.69 -19.57 -5.87
C LEU A 3 -5.05 -18.49 -4.86
N PHE A 4 -4.47 -17.30 -5.02
CA PHE A 4 -4.58 -16.24 -4.02
C PHE A 4 -5.39 -15.03 -4.51
N LYS A 5 -6.04 -15.14 -5.65
CA LYS A 5 -6.77 -13.99 -6.26
C LYS A 5 -7.90 -13.44 -5.39
N ASP A 6 -8.44 -14.27 -4.52
CA ASP A 6 -9.57 -13.88 -3.66
C ASP A 6 -9.12 -13.39 -2.29
N ILE A 7 -7.80 -13.30 -2.05
CA ILE A 7 -7.27 -12.79 -0.78
C ILE A 7 -6.99 -11.31 -0.91
N THR A 8 -7.57 -10.52 0.00
CA THR A 8 -7.41 -9.07 0.05
C THR A 8 -6.59 -8.68 1.27
N ILE A 9 -5.51 -7.94 1.04
CA ILE A 9 -4.64 -7.41 2.07
C ILE A 9 -4.81 -5.90 2.12
N LEU A 10 -5.13 -5.37 3.29
CA LEU A 10 -5.06 -3.94 3.56
C LEU A 10 -3.77 -3.70 4.34
N SER A 11 -2.90 -2.86 3.81
CA SER A 11 -1.56 -2.69 4.35
C SER A 11 -1.30 -1.23 4.69
N LEU A 12 -0.97 -0.96 5.95
CA LEU A 12 -0.46 0.33 6.38
C LEU A 12 1.06 0.19 6.44
N GLU A 13 1.71 0.57 5.35
CA GLU A 13 3.10 0.23 5.12
C GLU A 13 3.94 1.43 4.70
N GLN A 14 5.21 1.37 5.03
CA GLN A 14 6.18 2.34 4.56
C GLN A 14 7.56 1.72 4.45
N ALA A 15 8.43 2.39 3.71
CA ALA A 15 9.83 2.03 3.49
C ALA A 15 9.98 0.68 2.79
N THR A 16 10.68 -0.29 3.38
CA THR A 16 11.21 -1.39 2.60
C THR A 16 10.66 -2.77 2.97
N VAL A 17 10.70 -3.15 4.25
CA VAL A 17 10.46 -4.56 4.62
C VAL A 17 9.03 -4.99 4.30
N LEU A 18 8.04 -4.29 4.84
CA LEU A 18 6.65 -4.65 4.58
C LEU A 18 6.24 -4.36 3.14
N PRO A 19 6.60 -3.20 2.54
CA PRO A 19 6.30 -2.99 1.13
C PRO A 19 6.88 -4.05 0.21
N TYR A 20 8.07 -4.57 0.50
CA TYR A 20 8.63 -5.66 -0.30
C TYR A 20 7.81 -6.96 -0.14
N LEU A 21 7.39 -7.28 1.08
CA LEU A 21 6.54 -8.44 1.32
C LEU A 21 5.23 -8.34 0.54
N THR A 22 4.53 -7.21 0.68
CA THR A 22 3.24 -7.04 0.00
C THR A 22 3.39 -6.96 -1.51
N TYR A 23 4.52 -6.45 -2.00
CA TYR A 23 4.85 -6.52 -3.41
C TYR A 23 4.90 -7.98 -3.88
N ARG A 24 5.62 -8.84 -3.14
CA ARG A 24 5.69 -10.26 -3.49
C ARG A 24 4.31 -10.93 -3.46
N LEU A 25 3.49 -10.60 -2.48
CA LEU A 25 2.14 -11.15 -2.38
C LEU A 25 1.25 -10.67 -3.53
N ALA A 26 1.41 -9.43 -3.96
CA ALA A 26 0.71 -8.92 -5.13
C ALA A 26 1.13 -9.67 -6.40
N GLN A 27 2.42 -9.99 -6.53
CA GLN A 27 2.92 -10.80 -7.65
C GLN A 27 2.33 -12.22 -7.64
N ASP A 28 2.01 -12.73 -6.46
CA ASP A 28 1.38 -14.05 -6.31
C ASP A 28 -0.14 -14.02 -6.55
N GLY A 29 -0.70 -12.86 -6.85
CA GLY A 29 -2.10 -12.73 -7.23
C GLY A 29 -3.02 -12.17 -6.15
N MET A 30 -2.52 -11.85 -4.97
CA MET A 30 -3.34 -11.24 -3.92
C MET A 30 -3.70 -9.79 -4.26
N GLN A 31 -4.85 -9.36 -3.78
CA GLN A 31 -5.27 -7.96 -3.91
C GLN A 31 -4.64 -7.17 -2.77
N VAL A 32 -3.65 -6.35 -3.08
CA VAL A 32 -2.97 -5.52 -2.08
C VAL A 32 -3.44 -4.08 -2.23
N ILE A 33 -3.98 -3.54 -1.16
CA ILE A 33 -4.40 -2.15 -1.07
C ILE A 33 -3.55 -1.51 0.02
N ARG A 34 -2.67 -0.60 -0.36
CA ARG A 34 -1.82 0.07 0.61
C ARG A 34 -2.42 1.41 1.02
N LEU A 35 -2.29 1.69 2.31
CA LEU A 35 -2.66 2.97 2.89
C LEU A 35 -1.40 3.78 3.14
N GLU A 36 -1.50 5.08 2.91
CA GLU A 36 -0.39 6.01 3.06
C GLU A 36 -0.93 7.32 3.62
N HIS A 37 -0.14 8.01 4.45
CA HIS A 37 -0.54 9.32 4.93
C HIS A 37 -0.64 10.29 3.76
N PRO A 38 -1.71 11.11 3.66
CA PRO A 38 -1.92 11.95 2.49
C PRO A 38 -0.86 13.04 2.29
N ILE A 39 -0.19 13.47 3.37
CA ILE A 39 0.81 14.54 3.31
C ILE A 39 2.23 13.96 3.36
N TYR A 40 2.50 13.12 4.37
CA TYR A 40 3.86 12.63 4.59
C TYR A 40 4.25 11.50 3.64
N GLY A 41 3.32 10.60 3.35
CA GLY A 41 3.54 9.52 2.40
C GLY A 41 4.63 8.55 2.84
N ASP A 42 5.21 7.87 1.86
CA ASP A 42 6.28 6.91 2.06
C ASP A 42 7.63 7.57 1.76
N PRO A 43 8.63 7.48 2.67
CA PRO A 43 9.94 8.08 2.43
C PRO A 43 10.62 7.57 1.15
N ASN A 44 10.34 6.34 0.74
CA ASN A 44 10.93 5.78 -0.47
C ASN A 44 10.48 6.45 -1.77
N ARG A 45 9.43 7.26 -1.71
CA ARG A 45 9.01 8.06 -2.87
C ARG A 45 10.07 9.06 -3.32
N MET A 46 10.99 9.40 -2.41
CA MET A 46 12.03 10.40 -2.67
C MET A 46 13.41 9.77 -2.92
N ILE A 47 13.50 8.44 -2.94
CA ILE A 47 14.79 7.74 -3.05
C ILE A 47 14.99 7.17 -4.45
N GLY A 48 16.20 7.34 -4.99
CA GLY A 48 16.54 6.90 -6.33
C GLY A 48 16.21 7.96 -7.37
N GLU A 49 16.40 7.61 -8.64
CA GLU A 49 16.11 8.51 -9.74
C GLU A 49 14.62 8.72 -9.96
N ASN A 50 14.26 9.91 -10.34
CA ASN A 50 12.90 10.23 -10.77
C ASN A 50 12.79 9.98 -12.28
N VAL A 51 12.69 8.72 -12.67
CA VAL A 51 12.74 8.31 -14.08
C VAL A 51 11.49 8.69 -14.86
N LEU A 52 10.36 8.87 -14.17
CA LEU A 52 9.08 9.21 -14.82
C LEU A 52 8.88 10.71 -14.96
N GLY A 53 9.65 11.53 -14.26
CA GLY A 53 9.41 12.96 -14.18
C GLY A 53 8.20 13.34 -13.33
N GLU A 54 7.62 12.37 -12.61
CA GLU A 54 6.49 12.57 -11.72
C GLU A 54 6.96 12.82 -10.31
N GLU A 55 6.40 13.82 -9.64
CA GLU A 55 6.76 14.15 -8.28
C GLU A 55 6.47 12.97 -7.34
N ARG A 56 7.43 12.65 -6.46
CA ARG A 56 7.28 11.61 -5.44
C ARG A 56 7.07 10.20 -6.00
N MET A 57 7.57 9.95 -7.20
CA MET A 57 7.48 8.65 -7.86
C MET A 57 8.87 8.17 -8.27
N ASN A 58 9.82 8.24 -7.34
CA ASN A 58 11.19 7.84 -7.61
C ASN A 58 11.34 6.33 -7.74
N ALA A 59 12.44 5.92 -8.36
CA ALA A 59 12.63 4.53 -8.79
C ALA A 59 12.52 3.51 -7.66
N TYR A 60 13.04 3.83 -6.48
CA TYR A 60 13.01 2.88 -5.36
C TYR A 60 11.59 2.57 -4.90
N PHE A 61 10.71 3.59 -4.88
CA PHE A 61 9.30 3.38 -4.57
C PHE A 61 8.62 2.52 -5.64
N LEU A 62 8.90 2.81 -6.90
CA LEU A 62 8.23 2.12 -8.00
C LEU A 62 8.54 0.62 -8.03
N CYS A 63 9.79 0.24 -7.76
CA CYS A 63 10.19 -1.15 -7.93
C CYS A 63 9.61 -2.11 -6.88
N ILE A 64 9.15 -1.61 -5.74
CA ILE A 64 8.58 -2.45 -4.67
C ILE A 64 7.09 -2.19 -4.44
N ASN A 65 6.44 -1.45 -5.32
CA ASN A 65 5.02 -1.14 -5.15
C ASN A 65 4.17 -1.44 -6.39
N ALA A 66 4.76 -2.06 -7.39
CA ALA A 66 4.03 -2.44 -8.59
C ALA A 66 2.93 -3.46 -8.27
N GLY A 67 1.76 -3.27 -8.89
CA GLY A 67 0.64 -4.19 -8.72
C GLY A 67 -0.25 -3.91 -7.51
N LYS A 68 0.08 -2.93 -6.69
CA LYS A 68 -0.74 -2.54 -5.54
C LYS A 68 -1.73 -1.44 -5.91
N LYS A 69 -2.88 -1.45 -5.26
CA LYS A 69 -3.78 -0.29 -5.24
C LYS A 69 -3.37 0.60 -4.07
N ALA A 70 -3.60 1.91 -4.20
CA ALA A 70 -3.16 2.88 -3.20
C ALA A 70 -4.32 3.77 -2.77
N LEU A 71 -4.40 4.00 -1.46
CA LEU A 71 -5.32 4.96 -0.86
C LEU A 71 -4.55 5.81 0.11
N THR A 72 -4.95 7.07 0.25
CA THR A 72 -4.41 7.94 1.29
C THR A 72 -5.43 8.11 2.39
N LEU A 73 -4.98 8.06 3.64
CA LEU A 73 -5.87 8.16 4.79
C LEU A 73 -5.07 8.64 5.99
N ASN A 74 -5.61 9.62 6.70
CA ASN A 74 -4.99 10.11 7.93
C ASN A 74 -5.58 9.39 9.13
N LEU A 75 -4.88 8.38 9.65
CA LEU A 75 -5.33 7.59 10.77
C LEU A 75 -5.21 8.30 12.13
N ALA A 76 -4.58 9.46 12.17
CA ALA A 76 -4.57 10.30 13.38
C ALA A 76 -5.90 11.07 13.54
N ASP A 77 -6.66 11.22 12.46
CA ASP A 77 -7.94 11.91 12.46
C ASP A 77 -9.06 10.92 12.79
N PRO A 78 -10.00 11.26 13.70
CA PRO A 78 -11.14 10.38 14.00
C PRO A 78 -11.96 9.98 12.77
N GLU A 79 -12.13 10.89 11.81
CA GLU A 79 -12.82 10.56 10.56
C GLU A 79 -12.04 9.54 9.74
N GLY A 80 -10.70 9.66 9.71
CA GLY A 80 -9.85 8.69 9.06
C GLY A 80 -9.97 7.31 9.67
N GLN A 81 -10.08 7.23 11.00
CA GLN A 81 -10.27 5.96 11.71
C GLN A 81 -11.60 5.32 11.37
N LYS A 82 -12.67 6.10 11.26
CA LYS A 82 -13.98 5.58 10.85
C LYS A 82 -13.93 5.02 9.44
N ILE A 83 -13.29 5.73 8.53
CA ILE A 83 -13.13 5.28 7.14
C ILE A 83 -12.31 3.99 7.11
N PHE A 84 -11.26 3.90 7.91
CA PHE A 84 -10.43 2.69 7.99
C PHE A 84 -11.27 1.47 8.38
N HIS A 85 -12.08 1.58 9.43
CA HIS A 85 -12.94 0.49 9.85
C HIS A 85 -13.96 0.10 8.78
N SER A 86 -14.51 1.09 8.09
CA SER A 86 -15.43 0.83 6.97
C SER A 86 -14.73 0.10 5.82
N LEU A 87 -13.49 0.47 5.51
CA LEU A 87 -12.73 -0.20 4.45
C LEU A 87 -12.50 -1.68 4.74
N ILE A 88 -12.16 -2.02 5.97
CA ILE A 88 -11.96 -3.42 6.36
C ILE A 88 -13.20 -4.23 6.06
N LYS A 89 -14.37 -3.69 6.38
CA LYS A 89 -15.65 -4.38 6.18
C LYS A 89 -16.06 -4.40 4.69
N GLU A 90 -16.05 -3.24 4.05
CA GLU A 90 -16.56 -3.10 2.68
C GLU A 90 -15.69 -3.79 1.63
N LEU A 91 -14.39 -3.86 1.87
CA LEU A 91 -13.45 -4.51 0.95
C LEU A 91 -13.25 -5.99 1.27
N ASN A 92 -13.94 -6.53 2.28
CA ASN A 92 -13.78 -7.92 2.72
C ASN A 92 -12.30 -8.25 2.96
N VAL A 93 -11.63 -7.45 3.77
CA VAL A 93 -10.20 -7.61 4.03
C VAL A 93 -9.94 -8.89 4.80
N ASP A 94 -9.07 -9.74 4.28
CA ASP A 94 -8.67 -10.99 4.91
C ASP A 94 -7.50 -10.79 5.85
N ILE A 95 -6.56 -9.91 5.48
CA ILE A 95 -5.32 -9.69 6.23
C ILE A 95 -5.09 -8.19 6.36
N PHE A 96 -4.85 -7.72 7.57
CA PHE A 96 -4.33 -6.39 7.80
C PHE A 96 -2.85 -6.48 8.17
N ALA A 97 -1.99 -5.79 7.44
CA ALA A 97 -0.55 -5.77 7.68
C ALA A 97 -0.08 -4.36 8.00
N THR A 98 0.85 -4.23 8.93
CA THR A 98 1.39 -2.91 9.29
C THR A 98 2.83 -3.03 9.79
N ASN A 99 3.59 -1.94 9.61
CA ASN A 99 4.94 -1.83 10.17
C ASN A 99 5.23 -0.43 10.71
#